data_172533528fcc3b349295cbf4355beafd
#
_entry.id   172533528fcc3b349295cbf4355beafd
#
_cell.length_a   1.000
_cell.length_b   1.000
_cell.length_c   1.000
_cell.angle_alpha   90.00
_cell.angle_beta   90.00
_cell.angle_gamma   90.00
#
_symmetry.space_group_name_H-M   'P 1'
#
loop_
_entity.id
_entity.type
_entity.pdbx_description
1 polymer ?
#
loop_
_entity_poly.entity_id
_entity_poly.type
_entity_poly.pdbx_seq_one_letter_code
_entity_poly.pdbx_strand_id
1 'polypeptide(L)'
;MDTLSYKTVSANKNTVNKEWLLVDADGQALGRLASEVAILLRGKHKPNFTPHVDCGDNVIVINAEKVTMTGNKMQTKTYIRHTGFPGGQRSLTASELLAKKPIGLVEKAVKGMLPKNKLGADLYRNLKVYEGTAHGQEAQKPVVINLESF
;
A
#
# COMPACT_ATOMS: atom_id res chain seq x y z
N MET A 1 39.08 3.61 -22.30
CA MET A 1 38.19 3.25 -21.18
C MET A 1 36.76 3.51 -21.64
N ASP A 2 35.93 2.51 -21.63
CA ASP A 2 34.55 2.65 -22.06
C ASP A 2 33.75 3.30 -20.92
N THR A 3 33.38 4.58 -21.10
CA THR A 3 32.64 5.36 -20.07
C THR A 3 31.14 5.03 -20.01
N LEU A 4 30.65 4.13 -20.85
CA LEU A 4 29.25 3.74 -20.91
C LEU A 4 28.81 2.95 -19.67
N SER A 5 29.72 2.29 -18.95
CA SER A 5 29.44 1.54 -17.73
C SER A 5 28.96 2.40 -16.53
N TYR A 6 29.19 3.72 -16.59
CA TYR A 6 28.79 4.67 -15.53
C TYR A 6 27.54 5.46 -15.87
N LYS A 7 26.86 5.18 -16.98
CA LYS A 7 25.66 5.89 -17.37
C LYS A 7 24.48 5.48 -16.47
N THR A 8 23.97 6.41 -15.69
CA THR A 8 22.75 6.22 -14.91
C THR A 8 21.55 6.08 -15.84
N VAL A 9 20.82 4.97 -15.74
CA VAL A 9 19.59 4.74 -16.48
C VAL A 9 18.42 5.30 -15.65
N SER A 10 17.72 6.28 -16.20
CA SER A 10 16.49 6.82 -15.62
C SER A 10 15.27 6.18 -16.27
N ALA A 11 14.36 5.66 -15.46
CA ALA A 11 13.13 5.06 -15.98
C ALA A 11 12.16 6.14 -16.50
N ASN A 12 11.45 5.82 -17.57
CA ASN A 12 10.40 6.64 -18.17
C ASN A 12 9.09 5.87 -18.14
N LYS A 13 7.97 6.56 -18.30
CA LYS A 13 6.64 5.95 -18.34
C LYS A 13 6.52 4.78 -19.34
N ASN A 14 7.27 4.83 -20.44
CA ASN A 14 7.26 3.79 -21.49
C ASN A 14 8.23 2.62 -21.20
N THR A 15 9.19 2.80 -20.29
CA THR A 15 10.21 1.78 -19.95
C THR A 15 9.91 1.06 -18.64
N VAL A 16 8.92 1.54 -17.89
CA VAL A 16 8.48 0.91 -16.64
C VAL A 16 7.62 -0.31 -16.97
N ASN A 17 8.03 -1.47 -16.44
CA ASN A 17 7.21 -2.67 -16.45
C ASN A 17 6.48 -2.80 -15.12
N LYS A 18 5.13 -2.90 -15.14
CA LYS A 18 4.30 -3.06 -13.94
C LYS A 18 3.70 -4.45 -13.91
N GLU A 19 3.85 -5.10 -12.78
CA GLU A 19 3.26 -6.40 -12.51
C GLU A 19 2.07 -6.28 -11.57
N TRP A 20 1.26 -7.31 -11.50
CA TRP A 20 0.17 -7.43 -10.55
C TRP A 20 0.57 -8.41 -9.45
N LEU A 21 0.56 -7.94 -8.22
CA LEU A 21 1.01 -8.66 -7.05
C LEU A 21 -0.16 -8.88 -6.11
N LEU A 22 -0.33 -10.11 -5.63
CA LEU A 22 -1.34 -10.49 -4.66
C LEU A 22 -0.68 -10.74 -3.31
N VAL A 23 -1.15 -10.07 -2.29
CA VAL A 23 -0.67 -10.15 -0.91
C VAL A 23 -1.81 -10.57 0.00
N ASP A 24 -1.60 -11.59 0.81
CA ASP A 24 -2.54 -11.99 1.85
C ASP A 24 -2.23 -11.26 3.16
N ALA A 25 -3.25 -10.62 3.72
CA ALA A 25 -3.15 -9.88 4.98
C ALA A 25 -3.54 -10.70 6.21
N ASP A 26 -3.95 -11.97 6.04
CA ASP A 26 -4.41 -12.81 7.14
C ASP A 26 -3.31 -12.99 8.21
N GLY A 27 -3.62 -12.64 9.45
CA GLY A 27 -2.72 -12.71 10.58
C GLY A 27 -1.53 -11.73 10.56
N GLN A 28 -1.34 -10.97 9.49
CA GLN A 28 -0.23 -10.03 9.34
C GLN A 28 -0.37 -8.81 10.25
N ALA A 29 0.77 -8.33 10.79
CA ALA A 29 0.78 -7.08 11.53
C ALA A 29 0.62 -5.87 10.58
N LEU A 30 -0.42 -5.05 10.78
CA LEU A 30 -0.78 -3.91 9.92
C LEU A 30 0.42 -3.03 9.52
N GLY A 31 1.30 -2.70 10.48
CA GLY A 31 2.45 -1.81 10.22
C GLY A 31 3.47 -2.44 9.27
N ARG A 32 3.80 -3.72 9.47
CA ARG A 32 4.73 -4.46 8.61
C ARG A 32 4.14 -4.65 7.22
N LEU A 33 2.92 -5.17 7.13
CA LEU A 33 2.18 -5.28 5.88
C LEU A 33 2.19 -3.96 5.10
N ALA A 34 1.83 -2.84 5.75
CA ALA A 34 1.73 -1.55 5.09
C ALA A 34 3.08 -1.02 4.60
N SER A 35 4.20 -1.28 5.32
CA SER A 35 5.54 -0.86 4.90
C SER A 35 6.00 -1.60 3.65
N GLU A 36 5.79 -2.89 3.58
CA GLU A 36 6.16 -3.73 2.44
C GLU A 36 5.31 -3.42 1.21
N VAL A 37 3.99 -3.32 1.39
CA VAL A 37 3.09 -2.85 0.33
C VAL A 37 3.50 -1.47 -0.21
N ALA A 38 3.92 -0.55 0.66
CA ALA A 38 4.39 0.77 0.21
C ALA A 38 5.71 0.69 -0.57
N ILE A 39 6.61 -0.24 -0.23
CA ILE A 39 7.85 -0.51 -0.98
C ILE A 39 7.52 -1.02 -2.39
N LEU A 40 6.59 -1.98 -2.50
CA LEU A 40 6.15 -2.55 -3.78
C LEU A 40 5.45 -1.50 -4.65
N LEU A 41 4.51 -0.73 -4.09
CA LEU A 41 3.81 0.35 -4.79
C LEU A 41 4.75 1.43 -5.30
N ARG A 42 5.83 1.73 -4.57
CA ARG A 42 6.80 2.73 -4.99
C ARG A 42 7.84 2.17 -5.96
N GLY A 43 8.01 0.85 -6.01
CA GLY A 43 8.98 0.17 -6.86
C GLY A 43 10.41 0.18 -6.32
N LYS A 44 10.59 0.33 -5.01
CA LYS A 44 11.93 0.34 -4.39
C LYS A 44 12.65 -1.02 -4.45
N HIS A 45 11.92 -2.10 -4.70
CA HIS A 45 12.48 -3.44 -4.90
C HIS A 45 13.12 -3.62 -6.29
N LYS A 46 12.85 -2.70 -7.23
CA LYS A 46 13.37 -2.77 -8.61
C LYS A 46 14.71 -2.06 -8.74
N PRO A 47 15.69 -2.63 -9.47
CA PRO A 47 17.02 -2.02 -9.66
C PRO A 47 16.97 -0.72 -10.45
N ASN A 48 15.96 -0.52 -11.30
CA ASN A 48 15.74 0.66 -12.11
C ASN A 48 14.87 1.73 -11.44
N PHE A 49 14.74 1.67 -10.11
CA PHE A 49 13.93 2.62 -9.35
C PHE A 49 14.35 4.07 -9.64
N THR A 50 13.39 4.89 -10.05
CA THR A 50 13.58 6.32 -10.30
C THR A 50 12.60 7.12 -9.45
N PRO A 51 13.06 8.02 -8.54
CA PRO A 51 12.20 8.66 -7.53
C PRO A 51 11.05 9.51 -8.05
N HIS A 52 11.17 10.09 -9.24
CA HIS A 52 10.16 10.98 -9.83
C HIS A 52 9.18 10.27 -10.78
N VAL A 53 9.36 8.97 -11.02
CA VAL A 53 8.51 8.17 -11.89
C VAL A 53 7.79 7.10 -11.08
N ASP A 54 6.57 6.76 -11.49
CA ASP A 54 5.81 5.63 -10.94
C ASP A 54 6.38 4.31 -11.50
N CYS A 55 7.39 3.77 -10.81
CA CYS A 55 8.07 2.51 -11.16
C CYS A 55 7.46 1.30 -10.44
N GLY A 56 6.50 1.51 -9.55
CA GLY A 56 5.91 0.46 -8.72
C GLY A 56 4.96 -0.46 -9.46
N ASP A 57 4.54 -1.50 -8.74
CA ASP A 57 3.60 -2.50 -9.22
C ASP A 57 2.19 -2.23 -8.75
N ASN A 58 1.22 -2.93 -9.35
CA ASN A 58 -0.15 -2.92 -8.86
C ASN A 58 -0.27 -3.96 -7.76
N VAL A 59 -0.69 -3.56 -6.56
CA VAL A 59 -0.79 -4.45 -5.41
C VAL A 59 -2.24 -4.68 -5.03
N ILE A 60 -2.61 -5.95 -4.93
CA ILE A 60 -3.90 -6.42 -4.44
C ILE A 60 -3.67 -6.99 -3.05
N VAL A 61 -4.39 -6.47 -2.06
CA VAL A 61 -4.40 -6.99 -0.69
C VAL A 61 -5.74 -7.65 -0.44
N ILE A 62 -5.72 -8.92 -0.03
CA ILE A 62 -6.91 -9.71 0.34
C ILE A 62 -6.97 -9.93 1.84
N ASN A 63 -8.11 -10.37 2.37
CA ASN A 63 -8.36 -10.64 3.79
C ASN A 63 -8.08 -9.42 4.71
N ALA A 64 -8.39 -8.21 4.26
CA ALA A 64 -8.07 -6.98 5.00
C ALA A 64 -8.74 -6.90 6.39
N GLU A 65 -9.82 -7.64 6.61
CA GLU A 65 -10.51 -7.76 7.90
C GLU A 65 -9.72 -8.52 8.96
N LYS A 66 -8.80 -9.42 8.54
CA LYS A 66 -8.04 -10.30 9.44
C LYS A 66 -6.68 -9.73 9.86
N VAL A 67 -6.43 -8.48 9.51
CA VAL A 67 -5.20 -7.77 9.88
C VAL A 67 -5.12 -7.59 11.40
N THR A 68 -3.94 -7.83 11.96
CA THR A 68 -3.69 -7.72 13.40
C THR A 68 -2.93 -6.44 13.77
N MET A 69 -3.10 -5.99 15.00
CA MET A 69 -2.31 -4.92 15.60
C MET A 69 -1.73 -5.42 16.93
N THR A 70 -0.46 -5.15 17.17
CA THR A 70 0.22 -5.56 18.40
C THR A 70 -0.21 -4.75 19.62
N GLY A 71 -0.30 -5.39 20.76
CA GLY A 71 -0.71 -4.76 22.02
C GLY A 71 -2.16 -4.26 21.97
N ASN A 72 -2.46 -3.22 22.73
CA ASN A 72 -3.82 -2.68 22.86
C ASN A 72 -4.19 -1.63 21.79
N LYS A 73 -3.46 -1.58 20.66
CA LYS A 73 -3.65 -0.54 19.61
C LYS A 73 -5.03 -0.59 18.96
N MET A 74 -5.65 -1.74 18.90
CA MET A 74 -7.02 -1.86 18.35
C MET A 74 -8.02 -0.99 19.10
N GLN A 75 -7.86 -0.84 20.41
CA GLN A 75 -8.75 -0.04 21.25
C GLN A 75 -8.25 1.38 21.49
N THR A 76 -6.93 1.58 21.60
CA THR A 76 -6.35 2.87 21.99
C THR A 76 -5.99 3.77 20.80
N LYS A 77 -5.70 3.20 19.62
CA LYS A 77 -5.36 4.01 18.45
C LYS A 77 -6.60 4.67 17.86
N THR A 78 -6.59 6.01 17.82
CA THR A 78 -7.69 6.81 17.26
C THR A 78 -7.32 7.40 15.90
N TYR A 79 -8.28 7.37 14.99
CA TYR A 79 -8.22 8.00 13.69
C TYR A 79 -9.11 9.25 13.69
N ILE A 80 -8.48 10.42 13.58
CA ILE A 80 -9.16 11.70 13.62
C ILE A 80 -9.40 12.20 12.19
N ARG A 81 -10.58 12.74 11.93
CA ARG A 81 -10.91 13.51 10.73
C ARG A 81 -11.68 14.77 11.13
N HIS A 82 -11.62 15.79 10.31
CA HIS A 82 -12.35 17.03 10.51
C HIS A 82 -13.30 17.30 9.33
N THR A 83 -14.52 17.75 9.62
CA THR A 83 -15.53 18.03 8.58
C THR A 83 -15.39 19.42 7.95
N GLY A 84 -14.54 20.29 8.52
CA GLY A 84 -14.36 21.68 8.09
C GLY A 84 -15.26 22.69 8.81
N PHE A 85 -16.22 22.24 9.63
CA PHE A 85 -17.12 23.12 10.39
C PHE A 85 -16.69 23.27 11.85
N PRO A 86 -17.06 24.35 12.55
CA PRO A 86 -16.83 24.48 13.99
C PRO A 86 -17.33 23.25 14.74
N GLY A 87 -16.51 22.68 15.64
CA GLY A 87 -16.82 21.44 16.34
C GLY A 87 -16.88 20.18 15.48
N GLY A 88 -16.38 20.22 14.24
CA GLY A 88 -16.45 19.16 13.26
C GLY A 88 -15.40 18.05 13.40
N GLN A 89 -14.66 17.98 14.51
CA GLN A 89 -13.73 16.87 14.76
C GLN A 89 -14.49 15.56 15.04
N ARG A 90 -14.11 14.52 14.33
CA ARG A 90 -14.62 13.17 14.50
C ARG A 90 -13.46 12.22 14.75
N SER A 91 -13.59 11.34 15.73
CA SER A 91 -12.60 10.32 16.07
C SER A 91 -13.25 8.94 16.01
N LEU A 92 -12.51 7.97 15.54
CA LEU A 92 -12.88 6.55 15.56
C LEU A 92 -11.70 5.75 16.08
N THR A 93 -11.93 4.75 16.90
CA THR A 93 -10.90 3.78 17.28
C THR A 93 -10.60 2.85 16.09
N ALA A 94 -9.46 2.13 16.16
CA ALA A 94 -9.10 1.18 15.11
C ALA A 94 -10.15 0.05 14.99
N SER A 95 -10.70 -0.43 16.12
CA SER A 95 -11.75 -1.44 16.14
C SER A 95 -13.04 -0.94 15.51
N GLU A 96 -13.49 0.27 15.83
CA GLU A 96 -14.67 0.88 15.22
C GLU A 96 -14.49 1.12 13.71
N LEU A 97 -13.27 1.52 13.30
CA LEU A 97 -12.97 1.70 11.89
C LEU A 97 -12.99 0.37 11.14
N LEU A 98 -12.42 -0.69 11.72
CA LEU A 98 -12.45 -2.05 11.15
C LEU A 98 -13.88 -2.56 11.00
N ALA A 99 -14.71 -2.41 12.03
CA ALA A 99 -16.11 -2.81 11.99
C ALA A 99 -16.93 -2.04 10.95
N LYS A 100 -16.64 -0.74 10.76
CA LYS A 100 -17.37 0.12 9.81
C LYS A 100 -16.89 -0.03 8.38
N LYS A 101 -15.59 -0.15 8.15
CA LYS A 101 -14.94 -0.26 6.84
C LYS A 101 -13.66 -1.07 6.99
N PRO A 102 -13.69 -2.40 6.86
CA PRO A 102 -12.52 -3.27 7.04
C PRO A 102 -11.32 -2.86 6.16
N ILE A 103 -11.59 -2.55 4.91
CA ILE A 103 -10.59 -2.08 3.93
C ILE A 103 -9.90 -0.78 4.41
N GLY A 104 -10.63 0.10 5.09
CA GLY A 104 -10.18 1.44 5.44
C GLY A 104 -8.98 1.49 6.38
N LEU A 105 -8.76 0.45 7.16
CA LEU A 105 -7.63 0.37 8.08
C LEU A 105 -6.32 0.19 7.31
N VAL A 106 -6.29 -0.74 6.36
CA VAL A 106 -5.13 -1.00 5.48
C VAL A 106 -4.89 0.19 4.56
N GLU A 107 -5.95 0.72 3.91
CA GLU A 107 -5.87 1.90 3.04
C GLU A 107 -5.20 3.09 3.74
N LYS A 108 -5.62 3.40 4.98
CA LYS A 108 -5.05 4.52 5.75
C LYS A 108 -3.59 4.29 6.14
N ALA A 109 -3.23 3.06 6.50
CA ALA A 109 -1.87 2.71 6.87
C ALA A 109 -0.92 2.87 5.67
N VAL A 110 -1.25 2.29 4.52
CA VAL A 110 -0.45 2.39 3.29
C VAL A 110 -0.37 3.84 2.80
N LYS A 111 -1.50 4.55 2.73
CA LYS A 111 -1.54 5.97 2.33
C LYS A 111 -0.66 6.84 3.22
N GLY A 112 -0.59 6.52 4.52
CA GLY A 112 0.29 7.21 5.47
C GLY A 112 1.78 7.02 5.20
N MET A 113 2.16 5.89 4.59
CA MET A 113 3.55 5.52 4.28
C MET A 113 4.00 5.95 2.87
N LEU A 114 3.06 6.28 1.98
CA LEU A 114 3.36 6.82 0.66
C LEU A 114 3.73 8.31 0.72
N PRO A 115 4.48 8.83 -0.26
CA PRO A 115 4.82 10.25 -0.36
C PRO A 115 3.58 11.16 -0.36
N LYS A 116 3.68 12.32 0.27
CA LYS A 116 2.58 13.31 0.37
C LYS A 116 2.59 14.30 -0.80
N ASN A 117 2.64 13.80 -2.03
CA ASN A 117 2.69 14.59 -3.26
C ASN A 117 1.78 14.00 -4.34
N LYS A 118 1.76 14.62 -5.53
CA LYS A 118 0.96 14.15 -6.68
C LYS A 118 1.33 12.71 -7.08
N LEU A 119 2.64 12.40 -7.13
CA LEU A 119 3.12 11.04 -7.42
C LEU A 119 2.60 10.04 -6.39
N GLY A 120 2.61 10.36 -5.09
CA GLY A 120 2.06 9.49 -4.06
C GLY A 120 0.56 9.23 -4.19
N ALA A 121 -0.20 10.21 -4.70
CA ALA A 121 -1.62 10.02 -5.02
C ALA A 121 -1.82 9.05 -6.21
N ASP A 122 -0.94 9.12 -7.21
CA ASP A 122 -0.98 8.20 -8.36
C ASP A 122 -0.56 6.78 -7.94
N LEU A 123 0.49 6.64 -7.12
CA LEU A 123 0.90 5.36 -6.54
C LEU A 123 -0.22 4.70 -5.72
N TYR A 124 -0.98 5.50 -4.96
CA TYR A 124 -2.10 4.98 -4.17
C TYR A 124 -3.23 4.40 -5.03
N ARG A 125 -3.41 4.83 -6.27
CA ARG A 125 -4.40 4.26 -7.21
C ARG A 125 -4.05 2.84 -7.64
N ASN A 126 -2.77 2.45 -7.57
CA ASN A 126 -2.30 1.11 -7.89
C ASN A 126 -2.58 0.11 -6.75
N LEU A 127 -3.03 0.57 -5.58
CA LEU A 127 -3.46 -0.27 -4.48
C LEU A 127 -4.92 -0.67 -4.63
N LYS A 128 -5.21 -1.96 -4.51
CA LYS A 128 -6.56 -2.54 -4.42
C LYS A 128 -6.65 -3.36 -3.15
N VAL A 129 -7.61 -3.05 -2.29
CA VAL A 129 -7.80 -3.75 -1.01
C VAL A 129 -9.19 -4.37 -1.00
N TYR A 130 -9.27 -5.64 -0.61
CA TYR A 130 -10.50 -6.41 -0.57
C TYR A 130 -10.73 -7.04 0.80
N GLU A 131 -11.99 -7.14 1.17
CA GLU A 131 -12.48 -7.98 2.25
C GLU A 131 -12.56 -9.41 1.73
N GLY A 132 -12.10 -10.38 2.51
CA GLY A 132 -12.10 -11.77 2.08
C GLY A 132 -11.08 -12.08 0.97
N THR A 133 -11.22 -13.26 0.36
CA THR A 133 -10.28 -13.80 -0.64
C THR A 133 -10.63 -13.45 -2.08
N ALA A 134 -11.89 -13.08 -2.35
CA ALA A 134 -12.33 -12.78 -3.71
C ALA A 134 -11.90 -11.36 -4.14
N HIS A 135 -11.24 -11.26 -5.27
CA HIS A 135 -10.85 -9.99 -5.88
C HIS A 135 -11.28 -9.94 -7.36
N GLY A 136 -11.62 -8.75 -7.85
CA GLY A 136 -12.14 -8.57 -9.21
C GLY A 136 -11.05 -8.48 -10.31
N GLN A 137 -9.80 -8.83 -10.04
CA GLN A 137 -8.66 -8.69 -10.96
C GLN A 137 -8.08 -10.03 -11.43
N GLU A 138 -8.88 -11.08 -11.54
CA GLU A 138 -8.44 -12.41 -11.99
C GLU A 138 -7.86 -12.37 -13.41
N ALA A 139 -8.44 -11.56 -14.30
CA ALA A 139 -7.97 -11.37 -15.66
C ALA A 139 -6.53 -10.86 -15.77
N GLN A 140 -6.02 -10.19 -14.72
CA GLN A 140 -4.66 -9.67 -14.67
C GLN A 140 -3.62 -10.72 -14.25
N LYS A 141 -4.05 -11.92 -13.85
CA LYS A 141 -3.20 -13.04 -13.39
C LYS A 141 -2.18 -12.59 -12.33
N PRO A 142 -2.63 -12.08 -11.18
CA PRO A 142 -1.72 -11.55 -10.17
C PRO A 142 -0.80 -12.65 -9.62
N VAL A 143 0.45 -12.30 -9.36
CA VAL A 143 1.44 -13.20 -8.74
C VAL A 143 1.31 -13.10 -7.22
N VAL A 144 1.16 -14.24 -6.56
CA VAL A 144 1.10 -14.31 -5.10
C VAL A 144 2.50 -14.06 -4.52
N ILE A 145 2.61 -13.13 -3.58
CA ILE A 145 3.85 -12.84 -2.88
C ILE A 145 3.67 -13.05 -1.38
N ASN A 146 4.59 -13.81 -0.78
CA ASN A 146 4.73 -13.92 0.66
C ASN A 146 5.70 -12.82 1.15
N LEU A 147 5.22 -11.95 2.04
CA LEU A 147 5.97 -10.80 2.53
C LEU A 147 7.13 -11.16 3.49
N GLU A 148 7.16 -12.38 4.01
CA GLU A 148 8.23 -12.86 4.91
C GLU A 148 9.60 -13.01 4.21
N SER A 149 9.64 -12.88 2.89
CA SER A 149 10.84 -13.06 2.06
C SER A 149 11.49 -11.76 1.57
N PHE A 150 11.06 -10.58 2.06
CA PHE A 150 11.63 -9.28 1.69
C PHE A 150 12.39 -8.61 2.83
#